data_b8c948f034e303600057ae8b018bc3b1
#
_entry.id   b8c948f034e303600057ae8b018bc3b1
#
_cell.length_a   1.000
_cell.length_b   1.000
_cell.length_c   1.000
_cell.angle_alpha   90.00
_cell.angle_beta   90.00
_cell.angle_gamma   90.00
#
_symmetry.space_group_name_H-M   'P 1'
#
loop_
_entity.id
_entity.type
_entity.pdbx_description
1 polymer ?
#
loop_
_entity_poly.entity_id
_entity_poly.type
_entity_poly.pdbx_seq_one_letter_code
_entity_poly.pdbx_strand_id
1 'polypeptide(L)'
;AMDLLKNLLFMKTSPDEYPTLKHRWKDLIDTLGACGEKPLRFLRYFIMAHFELDSKKPLREDDIYDWFTKNSKLAGLEDQPLVFLKTLLECATSWRNFLSAKDVTGAINPYLKNLTLLSGAARQHFILLLAGRHLPQQEFSRLCRAIENLFFCYIITREPTRTFERNFAIWSADLRNAKDETALNQFVKDKFTSDLEKRRAAFDFAFQELKQSRIQQYRMRYILAKLTQYIEQQAWNNSAHDSLDQFIASTVEVEHILPQNPTNLVKEAFDKKERYNEYLEKLGNLTLLEKTINTSVSNDHYQKKVPGYRQSSYLLTRSLAEKPKVGLNTQLNRAVEHLITFDQWNSEAIECRQGMLARLAVFVWDMPGKRKMPDDTTPELINSEWETGDE
;
A
#
# COMPACT_ATOMS: atom_id res chain seq x y z
N ALA A 1 -26.20 3.96 18.84
CA ALA A 1 -26.11 5.14 17.94
C ALA A 1 -26.91 4.95 16.65
N MET A 2 -26.86 3.76 15.97
CA MET A 2 -27.62 3.53 14.72
C MET A 2 -29.11 3.72 14.90
N ASP A 3 -29.72 3.09 15.91
CA ASP A 3 -31.17 3.24 16.18
C ASP A 3 -31.53 4.67 16.55
N LEU A 4 -30.66 5.36 17.28
CA LEU A 4 -30.86 6.76 17.63
C LEU A 4 -30.81 7.67 16.39
N LEU A 5 -29.87 7.43 15.45
CA LEU A 5 -29.82 8.15 14.17
C LEU A 5 -31.06 7.85 13.33
N LYS A 6 -31.52 6.58 13.29
CA LYS A 6 -32.75 6.20 12.63
C LYS A 6 -33.96 6.97 13.20
N ASN A 7 -34.10 6.99 14.52
CA ASN A 7 -35.17 7.73 15.17
C ASN A 7 -35.12 9.23 14.89
N LEU A 8 -33.92 9.83 14.90
CA LEU A 8 -33.73 11.23 14.55
C LEU A 8 -34.20 11.52 13.10
N LEU A 9 -33.86 10.64 12.14
CA LEU A 9 -34.32 10.76 10.76
C LEU A 9 -35.87 10.67 10.66
N PHE A 10 -36.49 9.71 11.39
CA PHE A 10 -37.97 9.60 11.41
C PHE A 10 -38.63 10.85 11.99
N MET A 11 -38.05 11.44 13.04
CA MET A 11 -38.59 12.67 13.65
C MET A 11 -38.55 13.88 12.74
N LYS A 12 -37.62 13.89 11.77
CA LYS A 12 -37.39 15.00 10.83
C LYS A 12 -38.00 14.77 9.44
N THR A 13 -38.55 13.58 9.18
CA THR A 13 -39.17 13.21 7.90
C THR A 13 -40.69 13.31 8.00
N SER A 14 -41.38 13.70 6.93
CA SER A 14 -42.83 13.74 6.87
C SER A 14 -43.42 12.32 6.85
N PRO A 15 -44.60 12.08 7.44
CA PRO A 15 -45.18 10.73 7.54
C PRO A 15 -45.41 10.03 6.20
N ASP A 16 -45.72 10.75 5.15
CA ASP A 16 -45.90 10.25 3.77
C ASP A 16 -44.58 9.70 3.17
N GLU A 17 -43.44 10.16 3.63
CA GLU A 17 -42.12 9.71 3.21
C GLU A 17 -41.54 8.54 4.01
N TYR A 18 -42.21 8.12 5.10
CA TYR A 18 -41.76 7.01 5.96
C TYR A 18 -41.50 5.70 5.23
N PRO A 19 -42.32 5.27 4.23
CA PRO A 19 -42.01 4.06 3.47
C PRO A 19 -40.67 4.11 2.76
N THR A 20 -40.35 5.25 2.13
CA THR A 20 -39.08 5.50 1.45
C THR A 20 -37.91 5.50 2.43
N LEU A 21 -38.07 6.15 3.58
CA LEU A 21 -37.03 6.19 4.61
C LEU A 21 -36.76 4.78 5.17
N LYS A 22 -37.79 3.99 5.46
CA LYS A 22 -37.66 2.61 5.94
C LYS A 22 -36.92 1.74 4.93
N HIS A 23 -37.26 1.86 3.65
CA HIS A 23 -36.63 1.09 2.58
C HIS A 23 -35.14 1.43 2.46
N ARG A 24 -34.79 2.70 2.32
CA ARG A 24 -33.40 3.14 2.22
C ARG A 24 -32.58 2.81 3.47
N TRP A 25 -33.17 2.92 4.65
CA TRP A 25 -32.50 2.53 5.89
C TRP A 25 -32.20 1.04 5.93
N LYS A 26 -33.15 0.22 5.49
CA LYS A 26 -32.94 -1.23 5.38
C LYS A 26 -31.80 -1.51 4.40
N ASP A 27 -31.81 -0.91 3.21
CA ASP A 27 -30.77 -1.08 2.21
C ASP A 27 -29.37 -0.68 2.75
N LEU A 28 -29.30 0.39 3.55
CA LEU A 28 -28.06 0.80 4.22
C LEU A 28 -27.54 -0.30 5.16
N ILE A 29 -28.41 -0.82 6.02
CA ILE A 29 -28.01 -1.86 6.99
C ILE A 29 -27.63 -3.16 6.27
N ASP A 30 -28.42 -3.56 5.27
CA ASP A 30 -28.15 -4.76 4.47
C ASP A 30 -26.83 -4.63 3.69
N THR A 31 -26.53 -3.44 3.14
CA THR A 31 -25.27 -3.17 2.43
C THR A 31 -24.07 -3.28 3.34
N LEU A 32 -24.13 -2.71 4.54
CA LEU A 32 -23.03 -2.78 5.53
C LEU A 32 -22.89 -4.21 6.08
N GLY A 33 -24.02 -4.90 6.36
CA GLY A 33 -24.05 -6.28 6.82
C GLY A 33 -23.42 -7.24 5.79
N ALA A 34 -23.75 -7.07 4.52
CA ALA A 34 -23.24 -7.91 3.43
C ALA A 34 -21.72 -7.86 3.28
N CYS A 35 -21.08 -6.77 3.69
CA CYS A 35 -19.61 -6.64 3.67
C CYS A 35 -18.95 -6.79 5.05
N GLY A 36 -19.71 -7.20 6.07
CA GLY A 36 -19.20 -7.42 7.43
C GLY A 36 -18.71 -6.14 8.12
N GLU A 37 -19.19 -4.97 7.68
CA GLU A 37 -18.74 -3.71 8.24
C GLU A 37 -19.54 -3.33 9.48
N LYS A 38 -18.86 -2.81 10.50
CA LYS A 38 -19.49 -2.27 11.72
C LYS A 38 -20.12 -0.90 11.40
N PRO A 39 -21.46 -0.75 11.56
CA PRO A 39 -22.14 0.49 11.21
C PRO A 39 -21.59 1.73 11.92
N LEU A 40 -21.14 1.62 13.18
CA LEU A 40 -20.54 2.75 13.90
C LEU A 40 -19.21 3.19 13.31
N ARG A 41 -18.35 2.25 12.92
CA ARG A 41 -17.08 2.57 12.25
C ARG A 41 -17.33 3.23 10.90
N PHE A 42 -18.28 2.73 10.12
CA PHE A 42 -18.68 3.35 8.86
C PHE A 42 -19.19 4.78 9.08
N LEU A 43 -20.11 5.01 10.02
CA LEU A 43 -20.62 6.36 10.33
C LEU A 43 -19.52 7.32 10.77
N ARG A 44 -18.60 6.85 11.59
CA ARG A 44 -17.46 7.64 12.04
C ARG A 44 -16.60 8.09 10.86
N TYR A 45 -16.30 7.21 9.92
CA TYR A 45 -15.50 7.55 8.74
C TYR A 45 -16.28 8.37 7.71
N PHE A 46 -17.59 8.15 7.61
CA PHE A 46 -18.47 9.00 6.83
C PHE A 46 -18.42 10.45 7.34
N ILE A 47 -18.55 10.66 8.66
CA ILE A 47 -18.45 12.01 9.25
C ILE A 47 -17.08 12.62 8.95
N MET A 48 -15.99 11.89 9.18
CA MET A 48 -14.64 12.36 8.92
C MET A 48 -14.40 12.72 7.44
N ALA A 49 -15.02 11.98 6.52
CA ALA A 49 -14.88 12.20 5.08
C ALA A 49 -15.72 13.37 4.56
N HIS A 50 -16.87 13.66 5.16
CA HIS A 50 -17.86 14.60 4.62
C HIS A 50 -17.93 15.93 5.34
N PHE A 51 -17.49 15.98 6.60
CA PHE A 51 -17.62 17.19 7.41
C PHE A 51 -16.28 17.64 7.95
N GLU A 52 -16.15 18.96 8.14
CA GLU A 52 -15.00 19.52 8.81
C GLU A 52 -15.10 19.25 10.30
N LEU A 53 -14.05 18.70 10.89
CA LEU A 53 -13.98 18.35 12.30
C LEU A 53 -12.98 19.22 13.03
N ASP A 54 -13.22 19.44 14.32
CA ASP A 54 -12.22 20.08 15.20
C ASP A 54 -10.95 19.21 15.24
N SER A 55 -9.86 19.75 14.75
CA SER A 55 -8.56 19.10 14.68
C SER A 55 -8.00 18.71 16.06
N LYS A 56 -8.49 19.33 17.13
CA LYS A 56 -8.03 19.09 18.51
C LYS A 56 -8.71 17.88 19.17
N LYS A 57 -9.94 17.58 18.75
CA LYS A 57 -10.74 16.50 19.37
C LYS A 57 -11.04 15.39 18.37
N PRO A 58 -10.41 14.20 18.51
CA PRO A 58 -10.72 13.06 17.65
C PRO A 58 -12.16 12.61 17.87
N LEU A 59 -12.91 12.37 16.80
CA LEU A 59 -14.25 11.81 16.85
C LEU A 59 -14.15 10.32 17.28
N ARG A 60 -14.87 9.94 18.34
CA ARG A 60 -14.97 8.54 18.80
C ARG A 60 -16.32 7.96 18.39
N GLU A 61 -16.44 6.62 18.40
CA GLU A 61 -17.73 5.96 18.09
C GLU A 61 -18.86 6.37 19.05
N ASP A 62 -18.51 6.62 20.32
CA ASP A 62 -19.48 7.06 21.34
C ASP A 62 -19.96 8.50 21.12
N ASP A 63 -19.17 9.33 20.45
CA ASP A 63 -19.48 10.74 20.16
C ASP A 63 -20.41 10.91 18.94
N ILE A 64 -20.67 9.85 18.14
CA ILE A 64 -21.37 9.94 16.85
C ILE A 64 -22.78 10.48 16.99
N TYR A 65 -23.55 10.00 17.97
CA TYR A 65 -24.92 10.46 18.19
C TYR A 65 -24.97 11.93 18.58
N ASP A 66 -24.14 12.31 19.54
CA ASP A 66 -24.03 13.71 20.00
C ASP A 66 -23.57 14.62 18.87
N TRP A 67 -22.67 14.13 18.01
CA TRP A 67 -22.24 14.88 16.84
C TRP A 67 -23.40 15.15 15.89
N PHE A 68 -24.20 14.16 15.52
CA PHE A 68 -25.37 14.33 14.66
C PHE A 68 -26.43 15.22 15.28
N THR A 69 -26.65 15.11 16.58
CA THR A 69 -27.61 15.97 17.30
C THR A 69 -27.18 17.44 17.29
N LYS A 70 -25.90 17.70 17.52
CA LYS A 70 -25.35 19.08 17.54
C LYS A 70 -25.20 19.67 16.15
N ASN A 71 -24.99 18.85 15.15
CA ASN A 71 -24.73 19.26 13.77
C ASN A 71 -25.85 18.84 12.80
N SER A 72 -27.08 18.66 13.31
CA SER A 72 -28.21 18.14 12.52
C SER A 72 -28.51 19.01 11.29
N LYS A 73 -28.43 20.33 11.43
CA LYS A 73 -28.59 21.29 10.33
C LYS A 73 -27.42 21.21 9.34
N LEU A 74 -26.18 21.21 9.82
CA LEU A 74 -24.99 21.07 8.98
C LEU A 74 -25.00 19.75 8.18
N ALA A 75 -25.46 18.69 8.79
CA ALA A 75 -25.59 17.37 8.16
C ALA A 75 -26.80 17.27 7.20
N GLY A 76 -27.67 18.28 7.13
CA GLY A 76 -28.87 18.25 6.32
C GLY A 76 -30.00 17.37 6.88
N LEU A 77 -29.88 16.92 8.14
CA LEU A 77 -30.88 16.09 8.79
C LEU A 77 -32.19 16.81 9.07
N GLU A 78 -32.15 18.13 9.29
CA GLU A 78 -33.32 18.94 9.59
C GLU A 78 -34.13 19.28 8.35
N ASP A 79 -33.45 19.69 7.30
CA ASP A 79 -34.09 20.23 6.10
C ASP A 79 -34.31 19.19 5.01
N GLN A 80 -33.42 18.18 4.91
CA GLN A 80 -33.40 17.18 3.82
C GLN A 80 -33.03 15.77 4.28
N PRO A 81 -33.78 15.16 5.23
CA PRO A 81 -33.42 13.87 5.83
C PRO A 81 -33.30 12.73 4.81
N LEU A 82 -34.12 12.72 3.77
CA LEU A 82 -34.04 11.71 2.71
C LEU A 82 -32.85 11.90 1.77
N VAL A 83 -32.40 13.14 1.56
CA VAL A 83 -31.18 13.42 0.78
C VAL A 83 -29.95 12.97 1.58
N PHE A 84 -29.91 13.28 2.88
CA PHE A 84 -28.88 12.79 3.77
C PHE A 84 -28.79 11.26 3.76
N LEU A 85 -29.94 10.57 3.92
CA LEU A 85 -29.98 9.10 3.93
C LEU A 85 -29.56 8.51 2.56
N LYS A 86 -29.93 9.17 1.45
CA LYS A 86 -29.47 8.78 0.12
C LYS A 86 -27.94 8.87 0.01
N THR A 87 -27.35 9.99 0.44
CA THR A 87 -25.90 10.18 0.45
C THR A 87 -25.20 9.12 1.32
N LEU A 88 -25.77 8.82 2.48
CA LEU A 88 -25.23 7.80 3.38
C LEU A 88 -25.24 6.41 2.73
N LEU A 89 -26.34 6.05 2.03
CA LEU A 89 -26.45 4.78 1.30
C LEU A 89 -25.48 4.69 0.12
N GLU A 90 -25.29 5.78 -0.65
CA GLU A 90 -24.29 5.87 -1.72
C GLU A 90 -22.86 5.67 -1.18
N CYS A 91 -22.57 6.24 -0.01
CA CYS A 91 -21.28 6.05 0.64
C CYS A 91 -21.09 4.61 1.15
N ALA A 92 -22.14 3.96 1.66
CA ALA A 92 -22.10 2.56 2.05
C ALA A 92 -21.88 1.64 0.83
N THR A 93 -22.50 1.97 -0.30
CA THR A 93 -22.28 1.26 -1.57
C THR A 93 -20.84 1.43 -2.05
N SER A 94 -20.31 2.65 -1.99
CA SER A 94 -18.89 2.91 -2.33
C SER A 94 -17.96 2.16 -1.39
N TRP A 95 -18.25 2.14 -0.08
CA TRP A 95 -17.50 1.38 0.92
C TRP A 95 -17.43 -0.10 0.58
N ARG A 96 -18.58 -0.72 0.27
CA ARG A 96 -18.65 -2.12 -0.17
C ARG A 96 -17.82 -2.36 -1.43
N ASN A 97 -17.89 -1.45 -2.40
CA ASN A 97 -17.10 -1.53 -3.63
C ASN A 97 -15.61 -1.46 -3.33
N PHE A 98 -15.16 -0.54 -2.47
CA PHE A 98 -13.75 -0.41 -2.09
C PHE A 98 -13.20 -1.67 -1.41
N LEU A 99 -13.99 -2.32 -0.55
CA LEU A 99 -13.63 -3.61 0.05
C LEU A 99 -13.46 -4.72 -1.00
N SER A 100 -14.15 -4.62 -2.12
CA SER A 100 -14.07 -5.56 -3.25
C SER A 100 -13.08 -5.09 -4.33
N ALA A 101 -12.19 -4.14 -4.01
CA ALA A 101 -11.24 -3.54 -4.94
C ALA A 101 -11.89 -2.90 -6.19
N LYS A 102 -13.12 -2.40 -6.05
CA LYS A 102 -13.88 -1.72 -7.10
C LYS A 102 -13.99 -0.24 -6.79
N ASP A 103 -13.96 0.60 -7.82
CA ASP A 103 -14.23 2.03 -7.70
C ASP A 103 -15.72 2.33 -7.48
N VAL A 104 -16.09 3.60 -7.46
CA VAL A 104 -17.47 4.05 -7.25
C VAL A 104 -18.42 3.60 -8.35
N THR A 105 -17.91 3.32 -9.57
CA THR A 105 -18.69 2.82 -10.71
C THR A 105 -18.89 1.29 -10.67
N GLY A 106 -18.15 0.61 -9.80
CA GLY A 106 -18.11 -0.85 -9.73
C GLY A 106 -17.01 -1.49 -10.60
N ALA A 107 -16.18 -0.71 -11.27
CA ALA A 107 -15.05 -1.21 -12.05
C ALA A 107 -13.88 -1.60 -11.13
N ILE A 108 -13.16 -2.66 -11.48
CA ILE A 108 -11.97 -3.10 -10.72
C ILE A 108 -10.89 -2.01 -10.81
N ASN A 109 -10.32 -1.66 -9.66
CA ASN A 109 -9.21 -0.71 -9.57
C ASN A 109 -7.97 -1.42 -8.96
N PRO A 110 -6.84 -1.49 -9.69
CA PRO A 110 -5.66 -2.22 -9.24
C PRO A 110 -5.06 -1.65 -7.95
N TYR A 111 -5.12 -0.33 -7.74
CA TYR A 111 -4.58 0.32 -6.55
C TYR A 111 -5.46 0.07 -5.31
N LEU A 112 -6.79 -0.01 -5.47
CA LEU A 112 -7.68 -0.46 -4.39
C LEU A 112 -7.40 -1.92 -4.02
N LYS A 113 -7.09 -2.76 -5.00
CA LYS A 113 -6.69 -4.15 -4.77
C LYS A 113 -5.38 -4.21 -3.97
N ASN A 114 -4.40 -3.41 -4.35
CA ASN A 114 -3.14 -3.29 -3.63
C ASN A 114 -3.35 -2.79 -2.19
N LEU A 115 -4.20 -1.78 -2.00
CA LEU A 115 -4.57 -1.27 -0.67
C LEU A 115 -5.23 -2.35 0.20
N THR A 116 -6.08 -3.21 -0.38
CA THR A 116 -6.69 -4.33 0.33
C THR A 116 -5.64 -5.34 0.80
N LEU A 117 -4.68 -5.67 -0.07
CA LEU A 117 -3.55 -6.54 0.27
C LEU A 117 -2.66 -5.92 1.36
N LEU A 118 -2.40 -4.63 1.29
CA LEU A 118 -1.52 -3.90 2.20
C LEU A 118 -2.15 -3.66 3.57
N SER A 119 -3.42 -3.28 3.61
CA SER A 119 -4.09 -2.77 4.81
C SER A 119 -4.50 -3.87 5.80
N GLY A 120 -4.78 -5.08 5.32
CA GLY A 120 -5.39 -6.11 6.15
C GLY A 120 -6.76 -5.64 6.70
N ALA A 121 -6.89 -5.57 8.02
CA ALA A 121 -8.10 -5.10 8.69
C ALA A 121 -8.20 -3.56 8.86
N ALA A 122 -7.13 -2.82 8.55
CA ALA A 122 -7.13 -1.36 8.68
C ALA A 122 -7.99 -0.70 7.59
N ARG A 123 -8.71 0.37 7.96
CA ARG A 123 -9.67 1.07 7.08
C ARG A 123 -9.50 2.59 7.05
N GLN A 124 -8.47 3.14 7.68
CA GLN A 124 -8.28 4.59 7.81
C GLN A 124 -8.23 5.30 6.45
N HIS A 125 -7.64 4.66 5.45
CA HIS A 125 -7.58 5.17 4.08
C HIS A 125 -8.96 5.36 3.43
N PHE A 126 -10.02 4.70 3.95
CA PHE A 126 -11.39 4.88 3.47
C PHE A 126 -11.92 6.29 3.72
N ILE A 127 -11.39 7.03 4.70
CA ILE A 127 -11.73 8.44 4.92
C ILE A 127 -11.42 9.24 3.65
N LEU A 128 -10.23 9.08 3.08
CA LEU A 128 -9.82 9.77 1.85
C LEU A 128 -10.55 9.22 0.61
N LEU A 129 -10.77 7.90 0.53
CA LEU A 129 -11.51 7.29 -0.58
C LEU A 129 -12.96 7.80 -0.63
N LEU A 130 -13.63 7.92 0.51
CA LEU A 130 -14.99 8.48 0.59
C LEU A 130 -15.00 9.99 0.25
N ALA A 131 -14.02 10.74 0.73
CA ALA A 131 -13.90 12.16 0.43
C ALA A 131 -13.66 12.44 -1.05
N GLY A 132 -12.87 11.59 -1.72
CA GLY A 132 -12.55 11.69 -3.15
C GLY A 132 -13.50 10.96 -4.10
N ARG A 133 -14.60 10.34 -3.60
CA ARG A 133 -15.50 9.51 -4.38
C ARG A 133 -16.21 10.22 -5.55
N HIS A 134 -16.23 11.56 -5.53
CA HIS A 134 -16.83 12.41 -6.55
C HIS A 134 -15.92 12.64 -7.76
N LEU A 135 -14.63 12.29 -7.64
CA LEU A 135 -13.66 12.47 -8.72
C LEU A 135 -14.00 11.59 -9.94
N PRO A 136 -13.73 12.06 -11.16
CA PRO A 136 -13.78 11.24 -12.36
C PRO A 136 -12.92 9.97 -12.20
N GLN A 137 -13.22 8.91 -12.92
CA GLN A 137 -12.63 7.58 -12.73
C GLN A 137 -11.09 7.58 -12.81
N GLN A 138 -10.53 8.34 -13.73
CA GLN A 138 -9.07 8.41 -13.92
C GLN A 138 -8.40 9.10 -12.72
N GLU A 139 -8.95 10.22 -12.29
CA GLU A 139 -8.47 11.00 -11.13
C GLU A 139 -8.66 10.22 -9.83
N PHE A 140 -9.77 9.50 -9.69
CA PHE A 140 -9.97 8.60 -8.55
C PHE A 140 -8.93 7.47 -8.52
N SER A 141 -8.58 6.91 -9.67
CA SER A 141 -7.53 5.89 -9.76
C SER A 141 -6.15 6.45 -9.38
N ARG A 142 -5.83 7.69 -9.79
CA ARG A 142 -4.60 8.40 -9.36
C ARG A 142 -4.60 8.66 -7.86
N LEU A 143 -5.73 9.07 -7.29
CA LEU A 143 -5.89 9.21 -5.85
C LEU A 143 -5.64 7.89 -5.12
N CYS A 144 -6.21 6.78 -5.59
CA CYS A 144 -5.99 5.45 -5.02
C CYS A 144 -4.49 5.07 -5.01
N ARG A 145 -3.76 5.35 -6.10
CA ARG A 145 -2.31 5.13 -6.18
C ARG A 145 -1.56 5.99 -5.15
N ALA A 146 -1.90 7.27 -5.06
CA ALA A 146 -1.27 8.17 -4.11
C ALA A 146 -1.54 7.76 -2.65
N ILE A 147 -2.76 7.29 -2.35
CA ILE A 147 -3.12 6.73 -1.04
C ILE A 147 -2.34 5.43 -0.77
N GLU A 148 -2.18 4.54 -1.76
CA GLU A 148 -1.37 3.32 -1.61
C GLU A 148 0.05 3.66 -1.16
N ASN A 149 0.72 4.59 -1.84
CA ASN A 149 2.08 5.01 -1.55
C ASN A 149 2.21 5.63 -0.15
N LEU A 150 1.33 6.56 0.19
CA LEU A 150 1.29 7.21 1.49
C LEU A 150 1.01 6.21 2.63
N PHE A 151 0.02 5.36 2.44
CA PHE A 151 -0.37 4.37 3.45
C PHE A 151 0.73 3.32 3.66
N PHE A 152 1.42 2.92 2.59
CA PHE A 152 2.59 2.06 2.68
C PHE A 152 3.72 2.72 3.48
N CYS A 153 4.03 3.98 3.20
CA CYS A 153 5.03 4.74 3.97
C CYS A 153 4.70 4.73 5.48
N TYR A 154 3.45 4.98 5.83
CA TYR A 154 3.00 4.95 7.23
C TYR A 154 3.15 3.59 7.90
N ILE A 155 2.88 2.51 7.14
CA ILE A 155 3.05 1.14 7.65
C ILE A 155 4.52 0.82 7.89
N ILE A 156 5.40 1.12 6.92
CA ILE A 156 6.80 0.74 7.01
C ILE A 156 7.55 1.57 8.06
N THR A 157 7.19 2.84 8.22
CA THR A 157 7.74 3.74 9.25
C THR A 157 7.06 3.57 10.61
N ARG A 158 6.06 2.68 10.73
CA ARG A 158 5.29 2.41 11.95
C ARG A 158 4.62 3.66 12.53
N GLU A 159 4.10 4.50 11.66
CA GLU A 159 3.36 5.67 12.10
C GLU A 159 2.16 5.25 12.97
N PRO A 160 1.91 5.91 14.10
CA PRO A 160 0.73 5.63 14.92
C PRO A 160 -0.56 5.86 14.14
N THR A 161 -1.47 4.87 14.14
CA THR A 161 -2.76 4.91 13.44
C THR A 161 -3.55 6.20 13.70
N ARG A 162 -3.48 6.71 14.93
CA ARG A 162 -4.17 7.95 15.34
C ARG A 162 -3.65 9.18 14.58
N THR A 163 -2.36 9.23 14.25
CA THR A 163 -1.75 10.36 13.56
C THR A 163 -2.28 10.47 12.13
N PHE A 164 -2.19 9.39 11.37
CA PHE A 164 -2.64 9.43 9.98
C PHE A 164 -4.16 9.48 9.83
N GLU A 165 -4.92 8.88 10.73
CA GLU A 165 -6.39 9.01 10.75
C GLU A 165 -6.80 10.48 10.94
N ARG A 166 -6.13 11.19 11.86
CA ARG A 166 -6.34 12.62 12.06
C ARG A 166 -6.00 13.44 10.80
N ASN A 167 -4.84 13.16 10.19
CA ASN A 167 -4.44 13.85 8.97
C ASN A 167 -5.45 13.62 7.85
N PHE A 168 -5.93 12.39 7.67
CA PHE A 168 -6.91 12.06 6.64
C PHE A 168 -8.24 12.79 6.85
N ALA A 169 -8.71 12.90 8.09
CA ALA A 169 -9.91 13.65 8.42
C ALA A 169 -9.76 15.14 8.09
N ILE A 170 -8.60 15.76 8.41
CA ILE A 170 -8.32 17.17 8.10
C ILE A 170 -8.22 17.38 6.58
N TRP A 171 -7.47 16.52 5.89
CA TRP A 171 -7.25 16.64 4.43
C TRP A 171 -8.48 16.36 3.60
N SER A 172 -9.46 15.64 4.14
CA SER A 172 -10.73 15.37 3.47
C SER A 172 -11.49 16.64 3.09
N ALA A 173 -11.36 17.72 3.86
CA ALA A 173 -11.98 19.01 3.54
C ALA A 173 -11.44 19.59 2.22
N ASP A 174 -10.11 19.57 2.05
CA ASP A 174 -9.47 20.05 0.82
C ASP A 174 -9.74 19.10 -0.36
N LEU A 175 -9.70 17.79 -0.12
CA LEU A 175 -9.95 16.78 -1.16
C LEU A 175 -11.37 16.87 -1.75
N ARG A 176 -12.39 17.18 -0.94
CA ARG A 176 -13.76 17.39 -1.44
C ARG A 176 -13.88 18.54 -2.44
N ASN A 177 -12.95 19.50 -2.38
CA ASN A 177 -12.92 20.65 -3.28
C ASN A 177 -12.13 20.39 -4.58
N ALA A 178 -11.35 19.29 -4.63
CA ALA A 178 -10.64 18.90 -5.85
C ALA A 178 -11.63 18.27 -6.84
N LYS A 179 -11.83 18.89 -8.01
CA LYS A 179 -12.83 18.44 -9.00
C LYS A 179 -12.21 17.92 -10.30
N ASP A 180 -10.95 18.21 -10.52
CA ASP A 180 -10.24 17.89 -11.75
C ASP A 180 -8.80 17.45 -11.45
N GLU A 181 -8.07 17.11 -12.51
CA GLU A 181 -6.67 16.65 -12.43
C GLU A 181 -5.76 17.70 -11.79
N THR A 182 -5.90 18.97 -12.15
CA THR A 182 -5.02 20.05 -11.63
C THR A 182 -5.21 20.23 -10.14
N ALA A 183 -6.44 20.31 -9.67
CA ALA A 183 -6.77 20.44 -8.25
C ALA A 183 -6.33 19.20 -7.44
N LEU A 184 -6.51 18.00 -8.01
CA LEU A 184 -6.04 16.76 -7.39
C LEU A 184 -4.50 16.73 -7.29
N ASN A 185 -3.78 17.10 -8.34
CA ASN A 185 -2.32 17.14 -8.33
C ASN A 185 -1.80 18.14 -7.31
N GLN A 186 -2.44 19.30 -7.17
CA GLN A 186 -2.10 20.29 -6.16
C GLN A 186 -2.36 19.74 -4.74
N PHE A 187 -3.52 19.10 -4.52
CA PHE A 187 -3.85 18.44 -3.25
C PHE A 187 -2.79 17.39 -2.87
N VAL A 188 -2.46 16.49 -3.80
CA VAL A 188 -1.45 15.44 -3.58
C VAL A 188 -0.09 16.04 -3.24
N LYS A 189 0.33 17.09 -3.96
CA LYS A 189 1.58 17.80 -3.70
C LYS A 189 1.60 18.41 -2.29
N ASP A 190 0.56 19.15 -1.94
CA ASP A 190 0.53 19.93 -0.68
C ASP A 190 0.37 19.04 0.55
N LYS A 191 -0.35 17.92 0.44
CA LYS A 191 -0.67 17.05 1.57
C LYS A 191 0.19 15.79 1.59
N PHE A 192 0.18 15.01 0.52
CA PHE A 192 0.83 13.69 0.52
C PHE A 192 2.33 13.83 0.31
N THR A 193 2.76 14.55 -0.75
CA THR A 193 4.19 14.72 -1.04
C THR A 193 4.90 15.43 0.11
N SER A 194 4.33 16.52 0.62
CA SER A 194 4.88 17.26 1.77
C SER A 194 4.97 16.39 3.05
N ASP A 195 4.03 15.46 3.27
CA ASP A 195 4.07 14.56 4.41
C ASP A 195 5.07 13.42 4.21
N LEU A 196 5.20 12.91 2.98
CA LEU A 196 6.20 11.91 2.60
C LEU A 196 7.64 12.47 2.69
N GLU A 197 7.86 13.75 2.33
CA GLU A 197 9.15 14.43 2.47
C GLU A 197 9.65 14.40 3.92
N LYS A 198 8.77 14.69 4.87
CA LYS A 198 9.09 14.66 6.31
C LYS A 198 9.45 13.27 6.82
N ARG A 199 9.04 12.22 6.11
CA ARG A 199 9.24 10.82 6.48
C ARG A 199 10.29 10.12 5.65
N ARG A 200 10.92 10.83 4.71
CA ARG A 200 11.88 10.24 3.77
C ARG A 200 13.01 9.50 4.49
N ALA A 201 13.68 10.13 5.42
CA ALA A 201 14.78 9.52 6.16
C ALA A 201 14.32 8.28 6.98
N ALA A 202 13.14 8.37 7.61
CA ALA A 202 12.56 7.23 8.33
C ALA A 202 12.19 6.07 7.39
N PHE A 203 11.71 6.37 6.19
CA PHE A 203 11.40 5.37 5.16
C PHE A 203 12.68 4.65 4.69
N ASP A 204 13.71 5.41 4.34
CA ASP A 204 14.99 4.86 3.89
C ASP A 204 15.61 3.95 4.97
N PHE A 205 15.65 4.41 6.22
CA PHE A 205 16.12 3.61 7.34
C PHE A 205 15.28 2.34 7.56
N ALA A 206 13.94 2.47 7.51
CA ALA A 206 13.06 1.33 7.71
C ALA A 206 13.25 0.25 6.64
N PHE A 207 13.52 0.64 5.39
CA PHE A 207 13.81 -0.30 4.31
C PHE A 207 15.18 -0.96 4.45
N GLN A 208 16.20 -0.20 4.83
CA GLN A 208 17.55 -0.75 5.08
C GLN A 208 17.56 -1.76 6.22
N GLU A 209 16.69 -1.59 7.21
CA GLU A 209 16.57 -2.48 8.37
C GLU A 209 15.44 -3.50 8.25
N LEU A 210 14.80 -3.61 7.08
CA LEU A 210 13.62 -4.45 6.94
C LEU A 210 13.96 -5.94 7.02
N LYS A 211 13.27 -6.60 7.97
CA LYS A 211 13.35 -8.04 8.22
C LYS A 211 11.96 -8.67 8.22
N GLN A 212 11.88 -9.94 7.86
CA GLN A 212 10.62 -10.69 7.80
C GLN A 212 9.90 -10.72 9.17
N SER A 213 10.61 -10.85 10.25
CA SER A 213 10.08 -10.83 11.63
C SER A 213 9.49 -9.48 12.07
N ARG A 214 9.80 -8.39 11.35
CA ARG A 214 9.32 -7.05 11.71
C ARG A 214 8.02 -6.64 11.03
N ILE A 215 7.53 -7.43 10.08
CA ILE A 215 6.32 -7.13 9.30
C ILE A 215 5.50 -8.41 9.08
N GLN A 216 4.20 -8.27 8.91
CA GLN A 216 3.34 -9.41 8.63
C GLN A 216 3.72 -10.07 7.28
N GLN A 217 3.62 -11.40 7.22
CA GLN A 217 4.02 -12.18 6.05
C GLN A 217 3.32 -11.72 4.75
N TYR A 218 2.04 -11.38 4.80
CA TYR A 218 1.32 -10.89 3.63
C TYR A 218 1.85 -9.53 3.13
N ARG A 219 2.33 -8.67 4.04
CA ARG A 219 2.97 -7.40 3.67
C ARG A 219 4.35 -7.59 3.09
N MET A 220 5.14 -8.54 3.61
CA MET A 220 6.42 -8.89 3.00
C MET A 220 6.21 -9.39 1.57
N ARG A 221 5.21 -10.24 1.35
CA ARG A 221 4.84 -10.71 0.01
C ARG A 221 4.40 -9.56 -0.90
N TYR A 222 3.60 -8.61 -0.40
CA TYR A 222 3.22 -7.40 -1.13
C TYR A 222 4.46 -6.57 -1.52
N ILE A 223 5.41 -6.36 -0.61
CA ILE A 223 6.65 -5.62 -0.89
C ILE A 223 7.44 -6.26 -2.02
N LEU A 224 7.70 -7.56 -1.93
CA LEU A 224 8.41 -8.31 -2.96
C LEU A 224 7.68 -8.26 -4.30
N ALA A 225 6.34 -8.39 -4.28
CA ALA A 225 5.51 -8.30 -5.48
C ALA A 225 5.61 -6.93 -6.14
N LYS A 226 5.57 -5.84 -5.36
CA LYS A 226 5.69 -4.46 -5.88
C LYS A 226 7.07 -4.18 -6.46
N LEU A 227 8.13 -4.64 -5.79
CA LEU A 227 9.50 -4.51 -6.29
C LEU A 227 9.68 -5.28 -7.61
N THR A 228 9.19 -6.51 -7.68
CA THR A 228 9.23 -7.34 -8.89
C THR A 228 8.40 -6.70 -10.01
N GLN A 229 7.15 -6.34 -9.73
CA GLN A 229 6.25 -5.67 -10.69
C GLN A 229 6.88 -4.44 -11.31
N TYR A 230 7.53 -3.60 -10.51
CA TYR A 230 8.16 -2.38 -11.00
C TYR A 230 9.23 -2.68 -12.06
N ILE A 231 10.10 -3.67 -11.83
CA ILE A 231 11.13 -4.06 -12.79
C ILE A 231 10.50 -4.61 -14.08
N GLU A 232 9.48 -5.47 -13.96
CA GLU A 232 8.78 -6.01 -15.13
C GLU A 232 8.09 -4.89 -15.95
N GLN A 233 7.44 -3.94 -15.30
CA GLN A 233 6.83 -2.79 -15.97
C GLN A 233 7.87 -1.92 -16.70
N GLN A 234 9.03 -1.68 -16.09
CA GLN A 234 10.12 -0.95 -16.72
C GLN A 234 10.71 -1.70 -17.92
N ALA A 235 10.75 -3.03 -17.87
CA ALA A 235 11.36 -3.85 -18.92
C ALA A 235 10.44 -4.06 -20.13
N TRP A 236 9.15 -4.28 -19.91
CA TRP A 236 8.25 -4.79 -20.94
C TRP A 236 7.22 -3.79 -21.45
N ASN A 237 6.96 -2.70 -20.70
CA ASN A 237 5.92 -1.71 -21.01
C ASN A 237 4.59 -2.38 -21.41
N ASN A 238 4.19 -3.42 -20.67
CA ASN A 238 3.06 -4.28 -20.99
C ASN A 238 2.03 -4.20 -19.87
N SER A 239 0.76 -3.94 -20.22
CA SER A 239 -0.38 -3.90 -19.30
C SER A 239 -0.60 -5.22 -18.53
N ALA A 240 -0.06 -6.35 -19.01
CA ALA A 240 -0.09 -7.61 -18.27
C ALA A 240 0.56 -7.50 -16.88
N HIS A 241 1.47 -6.55 -16.67
CA HIS A 241 2.14 -6.32 -15.40
C HIS A 241 1.48 -5.24 -14.53
N ASP A 242 0.33 -4.70 -14.92
CA ASP A 242 -0.37 -3.65 -14.15
C ASP A 242 -1.04 -4.19 -12.87
N SER A 243 -1.36 -5.49 -12.84
CA SER A 243 -1.91 -6.15 -11.66
C SER A 243 -0.83 -6.91 -10.87
N LEU A 244 -0.92 -6.86 -9.52
CA LEU A 244 -0.08 -7.69 -8.65
C LEU A 244 -0.45 -9.16 -8.65
N ASP A 245 -1.56 -9.57 -9.25
CA ASP A 245 -2.10 -10.93 -9.14
C ASP A 245 -1.11 -12.01 -9.52
N GLN A 246 -0.38 -11.82 -10.60
CA GLN A 246 0.62 -12.79 -11.08
C GLN A 246 1.79 -12.96 -10.10
N PHE A 247 2.12 -11.93 -9.32
CA PHE A 247 3.24 -11.95 -8.36
C PHE A 247 2.83 -12.46 -6.96
N ILE A 248 1.51 -12.57 -6.71
CA ILE A 248 0.96 -13.05 -5.43
C ILE A 248 0.12 -14.33 -5.61
N ALA A 249 0.09 -14.91 -6.80
CA ALA A 249 -0.61 -16.17 -7.09
C ALA A 249 -0.10 -17.32 -6.21
N SER A 250 -0.91 -18.36 -6.04
CA SER A 250 -0.51 -19.56 -5.28
C SER A 250 0.63 -20.34 -5.93
N THR A 251 0.93 -20.04 -7.20
CA THR A 251 2.06 -20.58 -7.97
C THR A 251 3.38 -19.82 -7.74
N VAL A 252 3.38 -18.79 -6.89
CA VAL A 252 4.54 -17.95 -6.54
C VAL A 252 4.80 -18.06 -5.05
N GLU A 253 6.05 -18.23 -4.68
CA GLU A 253 6.49 -18.38 -3.29
C GLU A 253 7.57 -17.32 -2.95
N VAL A 254 7.71 -17.06 -1.66
CA VAL A 254 8.84 -16.27 -1.14
C VAL A 254 10.00 -17.24 -0.93
N GLU A 255 11.03 -17.07 -1.73
CA GLU A 255 12.27 -17.86 -1.66
C GLU A 255 13.26 -17.19 -0.71
N HIS A 256 13.92 -18.00 0.11
CA HIS A 256 15.07 -17.61 0.93
C HIS A 256 16.36 -18.05 0.23
N ILE A 257 17.11 -17.09 -0.29
CA ILE A 257 18.35 -17.36 -1.03
C ILE A 257 19.37 -18.03 -0.11
N LEU A 258 19.61 -17.49 1.10
CA LEU A 258 20.21 -18.22 2.21
C LEU A 258 19.12 -19.11 2.81
N PRO A 259 19.25 -20.45 2.78
CA PRO A 259 18.15 -21.38 3.04
C PRO A 259 17.64 -21.35 4.48
N GLN A 260 16.33 -21.56 4.67
CA GLN A 260 15.69 -21.63 5.99
C GLN A 260 16.10 -22.87 6.80
N ASN A 261 16.26 -23.99 6.12
CA ASN A 261 16.64 -25.27 6.73
C ASN A 261 17.98 -25.74 6.15
N PRO A 262 19.10 -25.08 6.48
CA PRO A 262 20.39 -25.41 5.90
C PRO A 262 20.91 -26.75 6.45
N THR A 263 21.67 -27.46 5.61
CA THR A 263 22.54 -28.52 6.14
C THR A 263 23.64 -27.90 7.01
N ASN A 264 24.27 -28.71 7.87
CA ASN A 264 25.40 -28.22 8.70
C ASN A 264 26.51 -27.63 7.82
N LEU A 265 26.79 -28.22 6.65
CA LEU A 265 27.78 -27.70 5.72
C LEU A 265 27.45 -26.32 5.20
N VAL A 266 26.20 -26.09 4.82
CA VAL A 266 25.74 -24.77 4.34
C VAL A 266 25.81 -23.73 5.45
N LYS A 267 25.43 -24.08 6.68
CA LYS A 267 25.48 -23.17 7.81
C LYS A 267 26.92 -22.81 8.21
N GLU A 268 27.81 -23.80 8.24
CA GLU A 268 29.24 -23.59 8.56
C GLU A 268 29.97 -22.80 7.47
N ALA A 269 29.55 -22.89 6.22
CA ALA A 269 30.11 -22.14 5.10
C ALA A 269 29.69 -20.66 5.07
N PHE A 270 28.67 -20.26 5.84
CA PHE A 270 28.24 -18.87 5.90
C PHE A 270 29.23 -18.05 6.74
N ASP A 271 29.72 -16.94 6.20
CA ASP A 271 30.77 -16.09 6.79
C ASP A 271 30.44 -15.54 8.17
N LYS A 272 29.15 -15.35 8.49
CA LYS A 272 28.64 -14.91 9.81
C LYS A 272 27.68 -15.94 10.41
N LYS A 273 28.14 -17.18 10.52
CA LYS A 273 27.33 -18.34 10.97
C LYS A 273 26.60 -18.12 12.31
N GLU A 274 27.20 -17.38 13.24
CA GLU A 274 26.61 -17.06 14.55
C GLU A 274 25.40 -16.12 14.41
N ARG A 275 25.34 -15.36 13.33
CA ARG A 275 24.24 -14.44 13.00
C ARG A 275 23.38 -14.95 11.84
N TYR A 276 23.45 -16.25 11.50
CA TYR A 276 22.75 -16.84 10.38
C TYR A 276 21.27 -16.45 10.33
N ASN A 277 20.54 -16.61 11.44
CA ASN A 277 19.11 -16.29 11.53
C ASN A 277 18.82 -14.80 11.32
N GLU A 278 19.73 -13.92 11.68
CA GLU A 278 19.57 -12.50 11.43
C GLU A 278 19.62 -12.18 9.92
N TYR A 279 20.56 -12.78 9.22
CA TYR A 279 20.69 -12.61 7.76
C TYR A 279 19.60 -13.33 7.00
N LEU A 280 19.15 -14.48 7.51
CA LEU A 280 18.03 -15.24 6.95
C LEU A 280 16.78 -14.38 6.76
N GLU A 281 16.46 -13.54 7.74
CA GLU A 281 15.23 -12.74 7.79
C GLU A 281 15.32 -11.41 7.02
N LYS A 282 16.51 -10.96 6.61
CA LYS A 282 16.67 -9.68 5.88
C LYS A 282 15.94 -9.69 4.55
N LEU A 283 15.30 -8.58 4.17
CA LEU A 283 14.67 -8.42 2.86
C LEU A 283 15.67 -8.72 1.73
N GLY A 284 16.95 -8.35 1.91
CA GLY A 284 18.03 -8.67 0.97
C GLY A 284 18.18 -10.16 0.66
N ASN A 285 17.77 -11.02 1.57
CA ASN A 285 17.79 -12.48 1.40
C ASN A 285 16.53 -13.07 0.77
N LEU A 286 15.50 -12.23 0.51
CA LEU A 286 14.19 -12.70 0.04
C LEU A 286 13.94 -12.33 -1.42
N THR A 287 13.31 -13.23 -2.17
CA THR A 287 12.85 -12.95 -3.53
C THR A 287 11.55 -13.70 -3.82
N LEU A 288 10.87 -13.35 -4.93
CA LEU A 288 9.77 -14.16 -5.43
C LEU A 288 10.31 -15.20 -6.43
N LEU A 289 9.80 -16.40 -6.32
CA LEU A 289 10.19 -17.49 -7.22
C LEU A 289 8.95 -18.33 -7.56
N GLU A 290 8.89 -18.84 -8.78
CA GLU A 290 7.87 -19.77 -9.21
C GLU A 290 7.97 -21.05 -8.37
N LYS A 291 6.83 -21.55 -7.90
CA LYS A 291 6.76 -22.70 -7.00
C LYS A 291 7.47 -23.94 -7.53
N THR A 292 7.37 -24.19 -8.83
CA THR A 292 8.04 -25.33 -9.48
C THR A 292 9.55 -25.21 -9.43
N ILE A 293 10.09 -24.02 -9.65
CA ILE A 293 11.53 -23.73 -9.56
C ILE A 293 11.95 -23.78 -8.10
N ASN A 294 11.18 -23.15 -7.20
CA ASN A 294 11.46 -23.11 -5.77
C ASN A 294 11.60 -24.52 -5.17
N THR A 295 10.70 -25.42 -5.55
CA THR A 295 10.78 -26.83 -5.15
C THR A 295 12.07 -27.50 -5.65
N SER A 296 12.53 -27.17 -6.86
CA SER A 296 13.74 -27.76 -7.45
C SER A 296 15.04 -27.25 -6.83
N VAL A 297 15.11 -25.97 -6.43
CA VAL A 297 16.32 -25.39 -5.83
C VAL A 297 16.48 -25.73 -4.35
N SER A 298 15.38 -26.08 -3.66
CA SER A 298 15.37 -26.60 -2.29
C SER A 298 16.19 -25.77 -1.29
N ASN A 299 16.75 -26.42 -0.25
CA ASN A 299 17.57 -25.80 0.80
C ASN A 299 19.09 -25.89 0.52
N ASP A 300 19.46 -25.90 -0.75
CA ASP A 300 20.86 -25.97 -1.15
C ASP A 300 21.59 -24.61 -1.00
N HIS A 301 22.92 -24.67 -1.14
CA HIS A 301 23.73 -23.45 -1.19
C HIS A 301 23.53 -22.69 -2.51
N TYR A 302 23.88 -21.42 -2.51
CA TYR A 302 23.58 -20.49 -3.60
C TYR A 302 23.98 -20.97 -4.99
N GLN A 303 25.21 -21.49 -5.17
CA GLN A 303 25.71 -21.93 -6.48
C GLN A 303 24.86 -23.04 -7.10
N LYS A 304 24.24 -23.89 -6.29
CA LYS A 304 23.30 -24.92 -6.78
C LYS A 304 21.93 -24.34 -7.13
N LYS A 305 21.54 -23.21 -6.52
CA LYS A 305 20.28 -22.51 -6.81
C LYS A 305 20.37 -21.62 -8.06
N VAL A 306 21.57 -21.16 -8.44
CA VAL A 306 21.84 -20.29 -9.61
C VAL A 306 21.18 -20.80 -10.90
N PRO A 307 21.29 -22.08 -11.31
CA PRO A 307 20.61 -22.57 -12.50
C PRO A 307 19.09 -22.41 -12.47
N GLY A 308 18.48 -22.56 -11.30
CA GLY A 308 17.04 -22.32 -11.10
C GLY A 308 16.69 -20.83 -11.22
N TYR A 309 17.47 -19.95 -10.61
CA TYR A 309 17.24 -18.50 -10.72
C TYR A 309 17.34 -17.99 -12.16
N ARG A 310 18.24 -18.53 -12.98
CA ARG A 310 18.31 -18.22 -14.42
C ARG A 310 17.05 -18.58 -15.20
N GLN A 311 16.30 -19.58 -14.73
CA GLN A 311 15.03 -20.03 -15.36
C GLN A 311 13.82 -19.21 -14.91
N SER A 312 13.95 -18.40 -13.85
CA SER A 312 12.85 -17.57 -13.38
C SER A 312 12.42 -16.58 -14.46
N SER A 313 11.11 -16.42 -14.61
CA SER A 313 10.52 -15.36 -15.44
C SER A 313 10.65 -13.99 -14.79
N TYR A 314 10.91 -13.92 -13.46
CA TYR A 314 11.05 -12.68 -12.73
C TYR A 314 12.45 -12.09 -12.87
N LEU A 315 12.55 -10.93 -13.52
CA LEU A 315 13.84 -10.24 -13.76
C LEU A 315 14.59 -9.93 -12.47
N LEU A 316 13.88 -9.54 -11.41
CA LEU A 316 14.50 -9.27 -10.09
C LEU A 316 15.16 -10.51 -9.49
N THR A 317 14.60 -11.70 -9.71
CA THR A 317 15.17 -12.99 -9.26
C THR A 317 16.22 -13.49 -10.22
N ARG A 318 15.95 -13.45 -11.53
CA ARG A 318 16.90 -13.87 -12.56
C ARG A 318 18.20 -13.10 -12.49
N SER A 319 18.13 -11.81 -12.21
CA SER A 319 19.31 -10.93 -12.09
C SER A 319 20.26 -11.32 -10.95
N LEU A 320 19.85 -12.11 -9.97
CA LEU A 320 20.75 -12.68 -8.96
C LEU A 320 21.86 -13.52 -9.63
N ALA A 321 21.51 -14.27 -10.66
CA ALA A 321 22.39 -15.20 -11.35
C ALA A 321 22.98 -14.64 -12.65
N GLU A 322 22.19 -13.83 -13.38
CA GLU A 322 22.62 -13.19 -14.62
C GLU A 322 21.69 -12.02 -14.97
N LYS A 323 22.25 -10.96 -15.52
CA LYS A 323 21.43 -9.88 -16.10
C LYS A 323 21.05 -10.29 -17.53
N PRO A 324 19.73 -10.43 -17.83
CA PRO A 324 19.33 -10.71 -19.20
C PRO A 324 19.71 -9.52 -20.10
N LYS A 325 20.32 -9.81 -21.24
CA LYS A 325 20.72 -8.82 -22.25
C LYS A 325 20.05 -9.18 -23.58
N VAL A 326 19.37 -8.20 -24.17
CA VAL A 326 18.75 -8.36 -25.49
C VAL A 326 19.08 -7.10 -26.32
N GLY A 327 19.96 -7.24 -27.30
CA GLY A 327 20.40 -6.11 -28.13
C GLY A 327 21.24 -5.08 -27.36
N LEU A 328 21.34 -3.87 -27.94
CA LEU A 328 22.07 -2.75 -27.34
C LEU A 328 21.08 -1.68 -26.85
N ASN A 329 21.24 -1.23 -25.60
CA ASN A 329 20.47 -0.16 -24.99
C ASN A 329 18.93 -0.32 -25.11
N THR A 330 18.43 -1.54 -24.98
CA THR A 330 17.01 -1.83 -25.01
C THR A 330 16.34 -1.40 -23.69
N GLN A 331 15.01 -1.34 -23.70
CA GLN A 331 14.24 -1.06 -22.49
C GLN A 331 14.53 -2.10 -21.39
N LEU A 332 14.63 -3.39 -21.77
CA LEU A 332 15.04 -4.45 -20.87
C LEU A 332 16.41 -4.20 -20.24
N ASN A 333 17.42 -3.83 -21.03
CA ASN A 333 18.77 -3.55 -20.51
C ASN A 333 18.73 -2.44 -19.46
N ARG A 334 18.04 -1.34 -19.75
CA ARG A 334 17.88 -0.22 -18.80
C ARG A 334 17.13 -0.62 -17.52
N ALA A 335 16.10 -1.45 -17.64
CA ALA A 335 15.31 -1.91 -16.48
C ALA A 335 16.12 -2.73 -15.49
N VAL A 336 17.11 -3.52 -15.98
CA VAL A 336 17.93 -4.41 -15.13
C VAL A 336 19.34 -3.84 -14.85
N GLU A 337 19.69 -2.69 -15.40
CA GLU A 337 21.03 -2.11 -15.30
C GLU A 337 21.50 -1.94 -13.85
N HIS A 338 20.64 -1.40 -13.01
CA HIS A 338 20.87 -1.15 -11.60
C HIS A 338 20.73 -2.38 -10.68
N LEU A 339 20.31 -3.53 -11.22
CA LEU A 339 20.26 -4.77 -10.47
C LEU A 339 21.66 -5.39 -10.36
N ILE A 340 21.92 -6.11 -9.28
CA ILE A 340 23.23 -6.68 -8.98
C ILE A 340 23.20 -8.20 -9.18
N THR A 341 24.21 -8.72 -9.85
CA THR A 341 24.46 -10.16 -9.98
C THR A 341 25.52 -10.56 -8.95
N PHE A 342 25.38 -11.72 -8.35
CA PHE A 342 26.25 -12.20 -7.29
C PHE A 342 26.91 -13.52 -7.67
N ASP A 343 28.22 -13.61 -7.43
CA ASP A 343 28.98 -14.86 -7.61
C ASP A 343 28.90 -15.73 -6.35
N GLN A 344 28.73 -15.11 -5.18
CA GLN A 344 28.66 -15.75 -3.88
C GLN A 344 27.48 -15.16 -3.09
N TRP A 345 26.95 -15.95 -2.13
CA TRP A 345 25.90 -15.51 -1.25
C TRP A 345 26.38 -15.55 0.19
N ASN A 346 26.89 -14.43 0.68
CA ASN A 346 27.44 -14.18 1.98
C ASN A 346 26.74 -12.98 2.65
N SER A 347 27.18 -12.57 3.80
CA SER A 347 26.59 -11.45 4.53
C SER A 347 26.68 -10.14 3.75
N GLU A 348 27.77 -9.89 3.06
CA GLU A 348 28.00 -8.69 2.22
C GLU A 348 27.05 -8.67 1.04
N ALA A 349 26.85 -9.78 0.32
CA ALA A 349 25.91 -9.89 -0.78
C ALA A 349 24.47 -9.60 -0.33
N ILE A 350 24.07 -10.09 0.85
CA ILE A 350 22.73 -9.83 1.43
C ILE A 350 22.57 -8.35 1.77
N GLU A 351 23.57 -7.71 2.37
CA GLU A 351 23.56 -6.29 2.72
C GLU A 351 23.58 -5.39 1.48
N CYS A 352 24.41 -5.72 0.51
CA CYS A 352 24.45 -5.03 -0.78
C CYS A 352 23.09 -5.07 -1.50
N ARG A 353 22.46 -6.27 -1.56
CA ARG A 353 21.13 -6.41 -2.14
C ARG A 353 20.06 -5.69 -1.31
N GLN A 354 20.16 -5.69 0.02
CA GLN A 354 19.27 -4.93 0.90
C GLN A 354 19.30 -3.44 0.53
N GLY A 355 20.48 -2.86 0.39
CA GLY A 355 20.65 -1.47 -0.03
C GLY A 355 20.12 -1.20 -1.44
N MET A 356 20.35 -2.11 -2.40
CA MET A 356 19.76 -2.02 -3.74
C MET A 356 18.24 -1.99 -3.70
N LEU A 357 17.61 -2.88 -2.95
CA LEU A 357 16.14 -2.94 -2.82
C LEU A 357 15.58 -1.70 -2.09
N ALA A 358 16.30 -1.15 -1.12
CA ALA A 358 15.93 0.10 -0.47
C ALA A 358 15.95 1.29 -1.44
N ARG A 359 16.97 1.41 -2.29
CA ARG A 359 16.99 2.41 -3.36
C ARG A 359 15.85 2.23 -4.35
N LEU A 360 15.60 0.98 -4.78
CA LEU A 360 14.48 0.66 -5.68
C LEU A 360 13.13 1.07 -5.09
N ALA A 361 12.92 0.85 -3.79
CA ALA A 361 11.69 1.18 -3.08
C ALA A 361 11.29 2.67 -3.21
N VAL A 362 12.26 3.56 -3.29
CA VAL A 362 12.03 5.00 -3.49
C VAL A 362 11.28 5.29 -4.79
N PHE A 363 11.58 4.54 -5.85
CA PHE A 363 10.92 4.67 -7.15
C PHE A 363 9.58 3.93 -7.17
N VAL A 364 9.51 2.74 -6.57
CA VAL A 364 8.31 1.90 -6.52
C VAL A 364 7.15 2.61 -5.82
N TRP A 365 7.41 3.28 -4.70
CA TRP A 365 6.41 4.00 -3.91
C TRP A 365 6.44 5.52 -4.11
N ASP A 366 7.08 5.96 -5.19
CA ASP A 366 7.10 7.36 -5.63
C ASP A 366 7.48 8.36 -4.52
N MET A 367 8.50 7.98 -3.72
CA MET A 367 8.97 8.79 -2.61
C MET A 367 9.62 10.09 -3.11
N PRO A 368 9.38 11.24 -2.44
CA PRO A 368 10.00 12.51 -2.81
C PRO A 368 11.52 12.47 -2.77
N GLY A 369 12.17 13.33 -3.56
CA GLY A 369 13.63 13.43 -3.60
C GLY A 369 14.31 12.24 -4.29
N LYS A 370 13.57 11.45 -5.08
CA LYS A 370 14.15 10.41 -5.91
C LYS A 370 15.10 11.06 -6.93
N ARG A 371 16.37 10.63 -6.92
CA ARG A 371 17.35 10.93 -7.98
C ARG A 371 17.24 9.83 -9.04
N LYS A 372 17.71 10.11 -10.28
CA LYS A 372 17.90 9.02 -11.27
C LYS A 372 18.71 7.90 -10.60
N MET A 373 18.35 6.65 -10.89
CA MET A 373 19.19 5.52 -10.50
C MET A 373 20.60 5.76 -11.03
N PRO A 374 21.66 5.63 -10.21
CA PRO A 374 23.03 5.79 -10.69
C PRO A 374 23.31 4.74 -11.77
N ASP A 375 23.93 5.16 -12.86
CA ASP A 375 24.38 4.26 -13.94
C ASP A 375 25.59 3.42 -13.53
N ASP A 376 26.15 3.69 -12.34
CA ASP A 376 27.38 3.04 -11.87
C ASP A 376 27.19 2.40 -10.50
N THR A 377 27.29 1.08 -10.45
CA THR A 377 27.23 0.27 -9.25
C THR A 377 28.63 -0.19 -8.84
N THR A 378 29.53 0.72 -8.51
CA THR A 378 30.75 0.35 -7.79
C THR A 378 30.45 0.27 -6.28
N PRO A 379 30.93 -0.77 -5.58
CA PRO A 379 30.70 -0.95 -4.14
C PRO A 379 31.24 0.20 -3.27
N GLU A 380 32.18 1.00 -3.78
CA GLU A 380 32.82 2.10 -3.06
C GLU A 380 31.88 3.29 -2.76
N LEU A 381 30.76 3.42 -3.48
CA LEU A 381 29.80 4.52 -3.26
C LEU A 381 28.77 4.26 -2.13
N ILE A 382 28.75 3.07 -1.56
CA ILE A 382 27.78 2.71 -0.52
C ILE A 382 28.15 3.36 0.83
N ASN A 383 29.41 3.65 1.09
CA ASN A 383 29.90 4.17 2.37
C ASN A 383 30.19 5.68 2.39
N SER A 384 30.32 6.36 1.24
CA SER A 384 30.79 7.74 1.20
C SER A 384 29.72 8.83 1.22
N GLU A 385 28.43 8.50 0.99
CA GLU A 385 27.36 9.52 0.97
C GLU A 385 26.68 9.76 2.34
N TRP A 386 27.11 9.06 3.40
CA TRP A 386 26.48 9.18 4.74
C TRP A 386 27.33 9.99 5.74
N GLU A 387 28.57 10.40 5.35
CA GLU A 387 29.46 11.15 6.25
C GLU A 387 29.44 12.69 6.09
N THR A 388 28.63 13.25 5.17
CA THR A 388 28.58 14.71 4.99
C THR A 388 27.19 15.25 5.27
N GLY A 389 26.88 15.40 6.52
CA GLY A 389 25.64 16.01 7.00
C GLY A 389 25.79 16.69 8.36
N ASP A 390 27.02 17.18 8.70
CA ASP A 390 27.22 18.08 9.82
C ASP A 390 28.14 19.22 9.35
N GLU A 391 27.51 20.33 8.96
CA GLU A 391 27.98 21.71 9.15
C GLU A 391 26.79 22.66 9.06
#